data_0cd34ee361ae73ed2b458f45361fe3b9
#
_entry.id   0cd34ee361ae73ed2b458f45361fe3b9
#
_cell.length_a   1.000
_cell.length_b   1.000
_cell.length_c   1.000
_cell.angle_alpha   90.00
_cell.angle_beta   90.00
_cell.angle_gamma   90.00
#
_symmetry.space_group_name_H-M   'P 1'
#
loop_
_entity.id
_entity.type
_entity.pdbx_description
1 polymer ?
#
loop_
_entity_poly.entity_id
_entity_poly.type
_entity_poly.pdbx_seq_one_letter_code
_entity_poly.pdbx_strand_id
1 'polypeptide(L)'
;LRTYKLDDIRFSTRNLELPLDNGFYTLKVGAVDLTGSSVVIDRIRLISPYPKMQFAYLQPHHKDWFDVSVGQVALAGIDLSTYLSEKVLRIADVQVSDAVLQNFKNQKIPIPRRIVPMIYTGLQKAPVKLDFQRVGIKNFSVVYEELAKKGTVPGKLFFTDMNGTFTGFTNIVSRPDQYIVLDADGKLMGKGNFTATWKLPVDSLNDRFLLNARLDSF
;
A
#
# COMPACT_ATOMS: atom_id res chain seq x y z
N LEU A 1 -13.75 26.19 -30.65
CA LEU A 1 -13.57 25.16 -29.61
C LEU A 1 -12.29 25.50 -28.83
N ARG A 2 -12.40 25.89 -27.54
CA ARG A 2 -11.21 26.06 -26.70
C ARG A 2 -10.66 24.65 -26.40
N THR A 3 -9.50 24.33 -26.92
CA THR A 3 -8.75 23.14 -26.54
C THR A 3 -8.14 23.43 -25.18
N TYR A 4 -8.74 22.89 -24.12
CA TYR A 4 -8.11 22.92 -22.78
C TYR A 4 -6.88 22.02 -22.82
N LYS A 5 -5.71 22.58 -22.60
CA LYS A 5 -4.49 21.80 -22.39
C LYS A 5 -4.55 21.29 -20.95
N LEU A 6 -4.20 20.02 -20.73
CA LEU A 6 -4.13 19.39 -19.40
C LEU A 6 -3.21 20.15 -18.45
N ASP A 7 -2.19 20.79 -18.97
CA ASP A 7 -1.23 21.60 -18.23
C ASP A 7 -1.85 22.78 -17.46
N ASP A 8 -3.08 23.19 -17.87
CA ASP A 8 -3.81 24.31 -17.26
C ASP A 8 -4.71 23.87 -16.08
N ILE A 9 -4.84 22.55 -15.82
CA ILE A 9 -5.68 22.05 -14.73
C ILE A 9 -4.94 22.21 -13.40
N ARG A 10 -5.57 22.93 -12.46
CA ARG A 10 -5.11 23.06 -11.09
C ARG A 10 -6.27 22.78 -10.14
N PHE A 11 -6.02 21.94 -9.15
CA PHE A 11 -6.97 21.65 -8.09
C PHE A 11 -6.22 21.52 -6.76
N SER A 12 -6.78 22.05 -5.71
CA SER A 12 -6.20 21.97 -4.37
C SER A 12 -7.29 21.77 -3.34
N THR A 13 -7.08 20.85 -2.43
CA THR A 13 -7.97 20.63 -1.28
C THR A 13 -7.17 20.33 -0.02
N ARG A 14 -7.78 20.59 1.14
CA ARG A 14 -7.12 20.47 2.44
C ARG A 14 -8.04 19.78 3.45
N ASN A 15 -7.42 19.05 4.40
CA ASN A 15 -8.08 18.48 5.57
C ASN A 15 -9.31 17.63 5.24
N LEU A 16 -9.13 16.67 4.32
CA LEU A 16 -10.18 15.70 4.00
C LEU A 16 -10.24 14.63 5.09
N GLU A 17 -11.45 14.30 5.53
CA GLU A 17 -11.71 13.18 6.44
C GLU A 17 -12.84 12.32 5.88
N LEU A 18 -12.59 11.02 5.78
CA LEU A 18 -13.52 10.03 5.24
C LEU A 18 -13.67 8.88 6.24
N PRO A 19 -14.86 8.65 6.81
CA PRO A 19 -15.13 7.47 7.60
C PRO A 19 -15.16 6.23 6.69
N LEU A 20 -14.49 5.17 7.12
CA LEU A 20 -14.40 3.90 6.40
C LEU A 20 -14.84 2.76 7.33
N ASP A 21 -15.23 1.63 6.73
CA ASP A 21 -15.52 0.40 7.44
C ASP A 21 -16.52 0.59 8.59
N ASN A 22 -17.65 1.27 8.28
CA ASN A 22 -18.72 1.59 9.25
C ASN A 22 -18.21 2.35 10.50
N GLY A 23 -17.22 3.21 10.34
CA GLY A 23 -16.65 4.03 11.42
C GLY A 23 -15.53 3.33 12.21
N PHE A 24 -15.13 2.11 11.83
CA PHE A 24 -13.97 1.48 12.44
C PHE A 24 -12.63 2.11 12.04
N TYR A 25 -12.63 2.88 10.94
CA TYR A 25 -11.49 3.66 10.49
C TYR A 25 -11.90 5.05 10.02
N THR A 26 -10.95 5.97 10.08
CA THR A 26 -11.02 7.27 9.44
C THR A 26 -9.78 7.47 8.59
N LEU A 27 -9.98 7.74 7.30
CA LEU A 27 -8.92 8.21 6.40
C LEU A 27 -8.86 9.73 6.50
N LYS A 28 -7.69 10.25 6.86
CA LYS A 28 -7.39 11.68 6.90
C LYS A 28 -6.35 12.01 5.85
N VAL A 29 -6.57 13.08 5.09
CA VAL A 29 -5.63 13.59 4.09
C VAL A 29 -5.43 15.07 4.34
N GLY A 30 -4.18 15.47 4.64
CA GLY A 30 -3.86 16.84 4.99
C GLY A 30 -3.93 17.79 3.79
N ALA A 31 -3.48 17.35 2.63
CA ALA A 31 -3.49 18.13 1.40
C ALA A 31 -3.53 17.25 0.16
N VAL A 32 -4.19 17.72 -0.90
CA VAL A 32 -4.09 17.20 -2.27
C VAL A 32 -3.90 18.37 -3.20
N ASP A 33 -2.83 18.37 -3.94
CA ASP A 33 -2.49 19.39 -4.96
C ASP A 33 -2.31 18.70 -6.30
N LEU A 34 -3.14 19.08 -7.29
CA LEU A 34 -3.03 18.65 -8.67
C LEU A 34 -2.57 19.85 -9.51
N THR A 35 -1.53 19.64 -10.30
CA THR A 35 -1.02 20.64 -11.26
C THR A 35 -0.62 19.93 -12.55
N GLY A 36 -1.34 20.19 -13.63
CA GLY A 36 -1.12 19.52 -14.91
C GLY A 36 -1.23 18.00 -14.80
N SER A 37 -0.14 17.30 -15.11
CA SER A 37 -0.03 15.84 -15.04
C SER A 37 0.56 15.32 -13.74
N SER A 38 0.60 16.14 -12.67
CA SER A 38 1.20 15.78 -11.37
C SER A 38 0.20 15.95 -10.25
N VAL A 39 0.26 15.02 -9.27
CA VAL A 39 -0.52 15.10 -8.04
C VAL A 39 0.42 14.89 -6.85
N VAL A 40 0.29 15.75 -5.84
CA VAL A 40 0.96 15.58 -4.56
C VAL A 40 -0.10 15.45 -3.47
N ILE A 41 0.02 14.41 -2.65
CA ILE A 41 -0.87 14.14 -1.53
C ILE A 41 -0.02 14.09 -0.27
N ASP A 42 -0.33 14.97 0.69
CA ASP A 42 0.45 15.11 1.91
C ASP A 42 -0.33 14.66 3.14
N ARG A 43 0.40 14.11 4.11
CA ARG A 43 -0.10 13.75 5.44
C ARG A 43 -1.34 12.86 5.39
N ILE A 44 -1.17 11.69 4.80
CA ILE A 44 -2.21 10.65 4.76
C ILE A 44 -2.14 9.86 6.07
N ARG A 45 -3.29 9.65 6.71
CA ARG A 45 -3.42 8.80 7.89
C ARG A 45 -4.68 7.94 7.81
N LEU A 46 -4.52 6.65 8.07
CA LEU A 46 -5.63 5.73 8.33
C LEU A 46 -5.57 5.36 9.81
N ILE A 47 -6.52 5.81 10.59
CA ILE A 47 -6.58 5.61 12.03
C ILE A 47 -7.89 4.99 12.46
N SER A 48 -7.83 4.14 13.49
CA SER A 48 -9.03 3.65 14.18
C SER A 48 -9.32 4.53 15.40
N PRO A 49 -10.60 4.87 15.68
CA PRO A 49 -10.98 5.51 16.95
C PRO A 49 -10.82 4.56 18.14
N TYR A 50 -10.66 3.26 17.90
CA TYR A 50 -10.53 2.24 18.93
C TYR A 50 -9.07 1.82 19.13
N PRO A 51 -8.57 1.74 20.37
CA PRO A 51 -7.30 1.09 20.67
C PRO A 51 -7.29 -0.35 20.15
N LYS A 52 -6.13 -0.85 19.72
CA LYS A 52 -5.97 -2.13 19.03
C LYS A 52 -6.63 -3.34 19.73
N MET A 53 -6.57 -3.41 21.05
CA MET A 53 -7.23 -4.50 21.79
C MET A 53 -8.75 -4.36 21.80
N GLN A 54 -9.27 -3.15 22.00
CA GLN A 54 -10.71 -2.88 21.96
C GLN A 54 -11.26 -3.14 20.56
N PHE A 55 -10.58 -2.65 19.52
CA PHE A 55 -10.94 -2.93 18.13
C PHE A 55 -11.13 -4.42 17.88
N ALA A 56 -10.16 -5.24 18.31
CA ALA A 56 -10.22 -6.68 18.09
C ALA A 56 -11.46 -7.33 18.71
N TYR A 57 -11.86 -6.92 19.92
CA TYR A 57 -13.02 -7.48 20.61
C TYR A 57 -14.38 -6.92 20.12
N LEU A 58 -14.38 -5.81 19.43
CA LEU A 58 -15.59 -5.28 18.78
C LEU A 58 -15.93 -6.00 17.48
N GLN A 59 -15.02 -6.82 16.96
CA GLN A 59 -15.25 -7.57 15.73
C GLN A 59 -15.85 -8.97 16.02
N PRO A 60 -16.86 -9.42 15.25
CA PRO A 60 -17.44 -10.74 15.41
C PRO A 60 -16.49 -11.88 15.04
N HIS A 61 -15.50 -11.58 14.18
CA HIS A 61 -14.45 -12.49 13.74
C HIS A 61 -13.13 -11.75 13.71
N HIS A 62 -12.04 -12.50 13.65
CA HIS A 62 -10.70 -11.96 13.54
C HIS A 62 -10.59 -10.94 12.39
N LYS A 63 -10.18 -9.74 12.73
CA LYS A 63 -9.86 -8.64 11.82
C LYS A 63 -8.63 -7.92 12.36
N ASP A 64 -7.65 -7.72 11.51
CA ASP A 64 -6.44 -7.02 11.88
C ASP A 64 -6.73 -5.53 12.12
N TRP A 65 -6.10 -4.98 13.15
CA TRP A 65 -6.08 -3.54 13.39
C TRP A 65 -4.89 -2.92 12.69
N PHE A 66 -5.12 -1.74 12.09
CA PHE A 66 -4.10 -0.97 11.39
C PHE A 66 -4.04 0.47 11.90
N ASP A 67 -2.84 1.03 11.95
CA ASP A 67 -2.58 2.47 11.97
C ASP A 67 -1.55 2.74 10.86
N VAL A 68 -1.90 3.58 9.90
CA VAL A 68 -1.06 3.88 8.76
C VAL A 68 -0.84 5.38 8.68
N SER A 69 0.40 5.79 8.53
CA SER A 69 0.74 7.17 8.18
C SER A 69 1.66 7.19 6.96
N VAL A 70 1.43 8.16 6.07
CA VAL A 70 2.30 8.43 4.92
C VAL A 70 2.55 9.93 4.88
N GLY A 71 3.81 10.32 4.85
CA GLY A 71 4.21 11.72 4.77
C GLY A 71 3.77 12.34 3.46
N GLN A 72 4.13 11.70 2.35
CA GLN A 72 3.79 12.18 1.01
C GLN A 72 3.62 11.05 0.00
N VAL A 73 2.68 11.22 -0.92
CA VAL A 73 2.57 10.47 -2.18
C VAL A 73 2.63 11.48 -3.32
N ALA A 74 3.64 11.34 -4.19
CA ALA A 74 3.80 12.17 -5.39
C ALA A 74 3.59 11.31 -6.63
N LEU A 75 2.74 11.78 -7.54
CA LEU A 75 2.43 11.17 -8.83
C LEU A 75 2.91 12.13 -9.92
N ALA A 76 3.68 11.65 -10.89
CA ALA A 76 4.17 12.46 -12.01
C ALA A 76 3.95 11.74 -13.33
N GLY A 77 3.63 12.51 -14.38
CA GLY A 77 3.37 11.97 -15.70
C GLY A 77 2.08 11.16 -15.77
N ILE A 78 1.00 11.70 -15.20
CA ILE A 78 -0.35 11.11 -15.33
C ILE A 78 -0.84 11.32 -16.75
N ASP A 79 -1.10 10.21 -17.46
CA ASP A 79 -1.66 10.24 -18.82
C ASP A 79 -3.20 10.24 -18.76
N LEU A 80 -3.75 11.45 -18.67
CA LEU A 80 -5.19 11.61 -18.60
C LEU A 80 -5.88 11.30 -19.94
N SER A 81 -5.18 11.46 -21.06
CA SER A 81 -5.72 11.15 -22.39
C SER A 81 -6.00 9.65 -22.54
N THR A 82 -5.05 8.82 -22.13
CA THR A 82 -5.22 7.35 -22.08
C THR A 82 -6.32 6.94 -21.08
N TYR A 83 -6.40 7.61 -19.93
CA TYR A 83 -7.49 7.33 -18.99
C TYR A 83 -8.88 7.62 -19.57
N LEU A 84 -9.04 8.73 -20.26
CA LEU A 84 -10.33 9.12 -20.86
C LEU A 84 -10.73 8.21 -22.02
N SER A 85 -9.78 7.80 -22.86
CA SER A 85 -10.05 6.97 -24.06
C SER A 85 -10.12 5.47 -23.76
N GLU A 86 -9.24 4.94 -22.91
CA GLU A 86 -9.03 3.50 -22.70
C GLU A 86 -9.39 3.01 -21.29
N LYS A 87 -9.66 3.94 -20.36
CA LYS A 87 -9.86 3.65 -18.93
C LYS A 87 -8.66 2.98 -18.28
N VAL A 88 -7.47 3.32 -18.77
CA VAL A 88 -6.18 2.89 -18.21
C VAL A 88 -5.55 4.07 -17.49
N LEU A 89 -5.35 3.96 -16.18
CA LEU A 89 -4.60 4.95 -15.39
C LEU A 89 -3.11 4.67 -15.56
N ARG A 90 -2.48 5.41 -16.49
CA ARG A 90 -1.04 5.33 -16.72
C ARG A 90 -0.33 6.46 -15.99
N ILE A 91 0.70 6.12 -15.22
CA ILE A 91 1.51 7.07 -14.47
C ILE A 91 2.99 6.73 -14.67
N ALA A 92 3.80 7.72 -14.99
CA ALA A 92 5.22 7.50 -15.23
C ALA A 92 5.99 7.23 -13.93
N ASP A 93 5.75 8.00 -12.88
CA ASP A 93 6.44 7.85 -11.59
C ASP A 93 5.48 8.08 -10.42
N VAL A 94 5.53 7.16 -9.47
CA VAL A 94 4.83 7.22 -8.18
C VAL A 94 5.88 7.15 -7.08
N GLN A 95 5.93 8.13 -6.19
CA GLN A 95 6.83 8.14 -5.05
C GLN A 95 6.02 8.17 -3.75
N VAL A 96 6.31 7.24 -2.85
CA VAL A 96 5.74 7.17 -1.50
C VAL A 96 6.86 7.41 -0.51
N SER A 97 6.71 8.40 0.37
CA SER A 97 7.76 8.78 1.32
C SER A 97 7.23 8.82 2.76
N ASP A 98 8.12 8.45 3.68
CA ASP A 98 7.90 8.56 5.12
C ASP A 98 6.64 7.82 5.58
N ALA A 99 6.55 6.54 5.22
CA ALA A 99 5.40 5.72 5.55
C ALA A 99 5.66 4.83 6.77
N VAL A 100 4.66 4.72 7.64
CA VAL A 100 4.65 3.80 8.77
C VAL A 100 3.36 3.00 8.74
N LEU A 101 3.48 1.69 8.77
CA LEU A 101 2.38 0.75 8.93
C LEU A 101 2.51 0.05 10.28
N GLN A 102 1.52 0.22 11.14
CA GLN A 102 1.37 -0.60 12.33
C GLN A 102 0.20 -1.57 12.11
N ASN A 103 0.46 -2.85 12.36
CA ASN A 103 -0.53 -3.91 12.29
C ASN A 103 -0.58 -4.66 13.62
N PHE A 104 -1.78 -4.93 14.11
CA PHE A 104 -1.99 -5.77 15.28
C PHE A 104 -2.98 -6.87 14.98
N LYS A 105 -2.58 -8.10 15.33
CA LYS A 105 -3.36 -9.31 15.18
C LYS A 105 -3.67 -9.94 16.53
N ASN A 106 -4.94 -10.24 16.81
CA ASN A 106 -5.35 -10.94 18.02
C ASN A 106 -5.83 -12.36 17.68
N GLN A 107 -4.98 -13.36 17.91
CA GLN A 107 -5.32 -14.76 17.63
C GLN A 107 -6.34 -15.38 18.61
N LYS A 108 -6.75 -14.67 19.67
CA LYS A 108 -7.81 -15.12 20.56
C LYS A 108 -9.20 -15.00 19.93
N ILE A 109 -9.33 -14.14 18.90
CA ILE A 109 -10.57 -13.99 18.16
C ILE A 109 -10.64 -15.06 17.07
N PRO A 110 -11.79 -15.74 16.90
CA PRO A 110 -11.93 -16.79 15.90
C PRO A 110 -11.64 -16.29 14.48
N ILE A 111 -10.78 -17.02 13.76
CA ILE A 111 -10.45 -16.70 12.36
C ILE A 111 -11.61 -17.17 11.47
N PRO A 112 -12.16 -16.31 10.60
CA PRO A 112 -13.19 -16.72 9.66
C PRO A 112 -12.64 -17.79 8.71
N ARG A 113 -13.48 -18.79 8.40
CA ARG A 113 -13.14 -19.82 7.40
C ARG A 113 -13.25 -19.25 6.01
N ARG A 114 -12.34 -18.38 5.62
CA ARG A 114 -12.27 -17.83 4.26
C ARG A 114 -10.81 -17.76 3.80
N ILE A 115 -10.61 -17.91 2.49
CA ILE A 115 -9.33 -17.65 1.86
C ILE A 115 -9.13 -16.13 1.85
N VAL A 116 -8.04 -15.67 2.48
CA VAL A 116 -7.63 -14.26 2.39
C VAL A 116 -6.84 -14.12 1.09
N PRO A 117 -7.32 -13.33 0.13
CA PRO A 117 -6.62 -13.16 -1.14
C PRO A 117 -5.28 -12.43 -0.90
N MET A 118 -4.29 -12.75 -1.71
CA MET A 118 -3.01 -12.04 -1.73
C MET A 118 -3.20 -10.59 -2.22
N ILE A 119 -2.27 -9.70 -1.88
CA ILE A 119 -2.34 -8.26 -2.23
C ILE A 119 -2.49 -8.07 -3.74
N TYR A 120 -1.76 -8.83 -4.55
CA TYR A 120 -1.86 -8.75 -6.01
C TYR A 120 -3.22 -9.19 -6.56
N THR A 121 -3.92 -10.12 -5.89
CA THR A 121 -5.30 -10.48 -6.25
C THR A 121 -6.26 -9.30 -6.07
N GLY A 122 -6.01 -8.45 -5.05
CA GLY A 122 -6.74 -7.20 -4.86
C GLY A 122 -6.47 -6.21 -5.99
N LEU A 123 -5.22 -6.10 -6.42
CA LEU A 123 -4.81 -5.24 -7.53
C LEU A 123 -5.50 -5.63 -8.85
N GLN A 124 -5.60 -6.93 -9.13
CA GLN A 124 -6.27 -7.45 -10.33
C GLN A 124 -7.78 -7.21 -10.33
N LYS A 125 -8.41 -7.20 -9.15
CA LYS A 125 -9.84 -6.91 -8.99
C LYS A 125 -10.14 -5.41 -8.95
N ALA A 126 -9.14 -4.55 -9.07
CA ALA A 126 -9.36 -3.11 -9.11
C ALA A 126 -10.27 -2.74 -10.30
N PRO A 127 -11.24 -1.83 -10.09
CA PRO A 127 -12.21 -1.45 -11.14
C PRO A 127 -11.57 -0.63 -12.27
N VAL A 128 -10.30 -0.26 -12.12
CA VAL A 128 -9.53 0.54 -13.07
C VAL A 128 -8.30 -0.25 -13.50
N LYS A 129 -7.99 -0.20 -14.80
CA LYS A 129 -6.72 -0.71 -15.32
C LYS A 129 -5.59 0.22 -14.90
N LEU A 130 -4.55 -0.34 -14.31
CA LEU A 130 -3.39 0.39 -13.79
C LEU A 130 -2.14 0.03 -14.59
N ASP A 131 -1.34 1.03 -14.93
CA ASP A 131 -0.06 0.88 -15.61
C ASP A 131 0.92 1.94 -15.09
N PHE A 132 1.66 1.60 -14.03
CA PHE A 132 2.65 2.49 -13.43
C PHE A 132 4.04 2.03 -13.84
N GLN A 133 4.79 2.90 -14.51
CA GLN A 133 6.11 2.56 -15.02
C GLN A 133 7.10 2.32 -13.87
N ARG A 134 7.03 3.16 -12.83
CA ARG A 134 7.85 3.05 -11.63
C ARG A 134 7.04 3.42 -10.40
N VAL A 135 7.21 2.65 -9.33
CA VAL A 135 6.71 3.01 -7.99
C VAL A 135 7.86 2.93 -7.01
N GLY A 136 8.30 4.08 -6.51
CA GLY A 136 9.36 4.19 -5.50
C GLY A 136 8.77 4.30 -4.09
N ILE A 137 9.42 3.65 -3.14
CA ILE A 137 9.13 3.75 -1.72
C ILE A 137 10.39 4.19 -1.01
N LYS A 138 10.29 5.22 -0.18
CA LYS A 138 11.40 5.76 0.58
C LYS A 138 11.03 5.91 2.05
N ASN A 139 11.91 5.45 2.93
CA ASN A 139 11.74 5.56 4.38
C ASN A 139 10.40 4.97 4.86
N PHE A 140 10.24 3.66 4.63
CA PHE A 140 9.06 2.93 5.08
C PHE A 140 9.39 2.09 6.32
N SER A 141 8.49 2.06 7.27
CA SER A 141 8.59 1.24 8.47
C SER A 141 7.33 0.40 8.66
N VAL A 142 7.51 -0.83 9.09
CA VAL A 142 6.41 -1.76 9.44
C VAL A 142 6.59 -2.25 10.85
N VAL A 143 5.54 -2.19 11.64
CA VAL A 143 5.46 -2.79 12.97
C VAL A 143 4.33 -3.81 12.94
N TYR A 144 4.66 -5.06 13.13
CA TYR A 144 3.72 -6.16 13.28
C TYR A 144 3.68 -6.62 14.73
N GLU A 145 2.49 -6.66 15.31
CA GLU A 145 2.26 -7.17 16.65
C GLU A 145 1.21 -8.27 16.63
N GLU A 146 1.47 -9.34 17.34
CA GLU A 146 0.55 -10.48 17.42
C GLU A 146 0.36 -10.98 18.83
N LEU A 147 -0.88 -11.01 19.30
CA LEU A 147 -1.26 -11.66 20.56
C LEU A 147 -1.63 -13.11 20.28
N ALA A 148 -0.78 -14.03 20.69
CA ALA A 148 -1.00 -15.46 20.53
C ALA A 148 -2.20 -15.95 21.37
N LYS A 149 -2.82 -17.08 20.99
CA LYS A 149 -4.02 -17.64 21.66
C LYS A 149 -3.85 -17.82 23.17
N LYS A 150 -2.68 -18.27 23.62
CA LYS A 150 -2.34 -18.48 25.03
C LYS A 150 -1.48 -17.37 25.62
N GLY A 151 -1.11 -16.37 24.82
CA GLY A 151 -0.25 -15.25 25.24
C GLY A 151 -1.00 -14.22 26.07
N THR A 152 -0.26 -13.49 26.90
CA THR A 152 -0.76 -12.34 27.67
C THR A 152 -0.17 -11.03 27.14
N VAL A 153 0.98 -11.11 26.47
CA VAL A 153 1.69 -9.99 25.88
C VAL A 153 1.87 -10.24 24.38
N PRO A 154 1.61 -9.24 23.52
CA PRO A 154 1.88 -9.36 22.08
C PRO A 154 3.38 -9.54 21.80
N GLY A 155 3.71 -10.49 20.91
CA GLY A 155 5.00 -10.49 20.25
C GLY A 155 5.08 -9.34 19.26
N LYS A 156 6.29 -8.81 19.01
CA LYS A 156 6.54 -7.68 18.13
C LYS A 156 7.66 -7.99 17.14
N LEU A 157 7.41 -7.74 15.87
CA LEU A 157 8.38 -7.76 14.77
C LEU A 157 8.32 -6.41 14.06
N PHE A 158 9.46 -5.85 13.70
CA PHE A 158 9.45 -4.59 12.97
C PHE A 158 10.58 -4.50 11.96
N PHE A 159 10.29 -3.73 10.89
CA PHE A 159 11.21 -3.36 9.84
C PHE A 159 11.31 -1.84 9.79
N THR A 160 12.50 -1.31 9.63
CA THR A 160 12.75 0.14 9.56
C THR A 160 13.65 0.49 8.39
N ASP A 161 13.69 1.76 8.07
CA ASP A 161 14.56 2.33 7.02
C ASP A 161 14.38 1.61 5.67
N MET A 162 13.19 1.07 5.41
CA MET A 162 12.94 0.34 4.17
C MET A 162 12.84 1.29 2.99
N ASN A 163 13.54 0.94 1.92
CA ASN A 163 13.39 1.55 0.61
C ASN A 163 13.07 0.46 -0.40
N GLY A 164 12.39 0.83 -1.47
CA GLY A 164 12.05 -0.15 -2.49
C GLY A 164 11.62 0.50 -3.80
N THR A 165 11.71 -0.29 -4.87
CA THR A 165 11.21 0.11 -6.18
C THR A 165 10.43 -1.03 -6.80
N PHE A 166 9.18 -0.75 -7.17
CA PHE A 166 8.42 -1.64 -8.03
C PHE A 166 8.65 -1.25 -9.49
N THR A 167 8.86 -2.26 -10.33
CA THR A 167 8.86 -2.14 -11.79
C THR A 167 7.77 -3.03 -12.38
N GLY A 168 7.17 -2.58 -13.50
CA GLY A 168 6.08 -3.30 -14.14
C GLY A 168 4.81 -3.36 -13.29
N PHE A 169 4.52 -2.32 -12.49
CA PHE A 169 3.36 -2.29 -11.60
C PHE A 169 2.07 -2.09 -12.41
N THR A 170 1.42 -3.19 -12.76
CA THR A 170 0.21 -3.19 -13.59
C THR A 170 -0.73 -4.32 -13.20
N ASN A 171 -2.03 -4.15 -13.47
CA ASN A 171 -3.03 -5.22 -13.45
C ASN A 171 -3.48 -5.64 -14.85
N ILE A 172 -2.73 -5.23 -15.88
CA ILE A 172 -3.01 -5.56 -17.28
C ILE A 172 -2.10 -6.72 -17.69
N VAL A 173 -2.69 -7.87 -17.95
CA VAL A 173 -1.96 -9.03 -18.49
C VAL A 173 -1.71 -8.79 -19.97
N SER A 174 -0.44 -8.64 -20.37
CA SER A 174 -0.02 -8.44 -21.77
C SER A 174 0.75 -9.63 -22.34
N ARG A 175 1.28 -10.49 -21.48
CA ARG A 175 2.04 -11.69 -21.86
C ARG A 175 2.01 -12.74 -20.75
N PRO A 176 2.19 -14.02 -21.07
CA PRO A 176 2.50 -15.05 -20.07
C PRO A 176 3.74 -14.67 -19.24
N ASP A 177 3.81 -15.11 -18.01
CA ASP A 177 4.95 -14.89 -17.10
C ASP A 177 5.34 -13.42 -16.88
N GLN A 178 4.34 -12.53 -16.93
CA GLN A 178 4.52 -11.14 -16.56
C GLN A 178 4.53 -11.00 -15.03
N TYR A 179 5.53 -10.26 -14.50
CA TYR A 179 5.68 -10.02 -13.08
C TYR A 179 5.75 -8.52 -12.76
N ILE A 180 5.14 -8.15 -11.64
CA ILE A 180 5.50 -6.96 -10.89
C ILE A 180 6.73 -7.35 -10.06
N VAL A 181 7.80 -6.60 -10.16
CA VAL A 181 9.04 -6.85 -9.42
C VAL A 181 9.23 -5.77 -8.38
N LEU A 182 9.39 -6.16 -7.12
CA LEU A 182 9.81 -5.28 -6.02
C LEU A 182 11.24 -5.63 -5.64
N ASP A 183 12.14 -4.67 -5.76
CA ASP A 183 13.46 -4.70 -5.14
C ASP A 183 13.42 -3.79 -3.91
N ALA A 184 13.82 -4.30 -2.75
CA ALA A 184 13.75 -3.59 -1.48
C ALA A 184 14.95 -3.89 -0.59
N ASP A 185 15.28 -2.92 0.24
CA ASP A 185 16.26 -3.02 1.31
C ASP A 185 15.72 -2.39 2.61
N GLY A 186 16.38 -2.67 3.73
CA GLY A 186 15.99 -2.11 5.01
C GLY A 186 16.66 -2.81 6.19
N LYS A 187 16.10 -2.59 7.38
CA LYS A 187 16.58 -3.21 8.62
C LYS A 187 15.49 -4.02 9.30
N LEU A 188 15.82 -5.24 9.69
CA LEU A 188 15.00 -6.10 10.55
C LEU A 188 15.36 -5.86 12.01
N MET A 189 14.38 -5.57 12.86
CA MET A 189 14.53 -5.35 14.31
C MET A 189 15.55 -4.25 14.64
N GLY A 190 15.76 -3.29 13.70
CA GLY A 190 16.68 -2.18 13.83
C GLY A 190 18.18 -2.55 13.75
N LYS A 191 18.51 -3.80 13.47
CA LYS A 191 19.89 -4.31 13.45
C LYS A 191 20.27 -5.01 12.15
N GLY A 192 19.57 -6.08 11.78
CA GLY A 192 19.91 -6.89 10.61
C GLY A 192 19.56 -6.17 9.30
N ASN A 193 20.56 -5.93 8.46
CA ASN A 193 20.30 -5.41 7.13
C ASN A 193 19.73 -6.51 6.24
N PHE A 194 18.66 -6.21 5.53
CA PHE A 194 18.10 -7.15 4.56
C PHE A 194 18.01 -6.52 3.18
N THR A 195 18.09 -7.38 2.17
CA THR A 195 17.73 -7.07 0.78
C THR A 195 16.75 -8.13 0.30
N ALA A 196 15.79 -7.75 -0.52
CA ALA A 196 14.80 -8.67 -1.06
C ALA A 196 14.39 -8.30 -2.47
N THR A 197 14.27 -9.31 -3.33
CA THR A 197 13.61 -9.20 -4.63
C THR A 197 12.34 -10.06 -4.61
N TRP A 198 11.22 -9.44 -4.83
CA TRP A 198 9.91 -10.08 -4.84
C TRP A 198 9.30 -9.99 -6.24
N LYS A 199 8.91 -11.13 -6.82
CA LYS A 199 8.23 -11.19 -8.11
C LYS A 199 6.81 -11.67 -7.90
N LEU A 200 5.84 -10.82 -8.21
CA LEU A 200 4.41 -11.07 -8.08
C LEU A 200 3.82 -11.25 -9.48
N PRO A 201 3.16 -12.37 -9.79
CA PRO A 201 2.59 -12.57 -11.12
C PRO A 201 1.46 -11.59 -11.38
N VAL A 202 1.42 -11.02 -12.58
CA VAL A 202 0.31 -10.16 -13.01
C VAL A 202 -0.93 -11.00 -13.36
N ASP A 203 -0.74 -12.24 -13.80
CA ASP A 203 -1.83 -13.18 -14.07
C ASP A 203 -2.37 -13.83 -12.80
N SER A 204 -3.67 -13.69 -12.54
CA SER A 204 -4.36 -14.25 -11.37
C SER A 204 -4.46 -15.77 -11.35
N LEU A 205 -4.28 -16.42 -12.49
CA LEU A 205 -4.30 -17.88 -12.59
C LEU A 205 -3.05 -18.52 -11.98
N ASN A 206 -2.01 -17.71 -11.73
CA ASN A 206 -0.76 -18.17 -11.16
C ASN A 206 -0.55 -17.57 -9.75
N ASP A 207 -0.97 -18.30 -8.72
CA ASP A 207 -0.80 -17.89 -7.31
C ASP A 207 0.64 -18.02 -6.78
N ARG A 208 1.62 -18.18 -7.65
CA ARG A 208 3.02 -18.36 -7.26
C ARG A 208 3.77 -17.05 -7.34
N PHE A 209 4.19 -16.53 -6.20
CA PHE A 209 5.21 -15.48 -6.14
C PHE A 209 6.60 -16.08 -5.95
N LEU A 210 7.63 -15.34 -6.36
CA LEU A 210 9.02 -15.69 -6.11
C LEU A 210 9.61 -14.65 -5.15
N LEU A 211 10.26 -15.12 -4.10
CA LEU A 211 10.96 -14.26 -3.15
C LEU A 211 12.40 -14.73 -3.02
N ASN A 212 13.33 -13.83 -3.26
CA ASN A 212 14.74 -13.99 -2.92
C ASN A 212 15.08 -12.92 -1.89
N ALA A 213 15.48 -13.34 -0.69
CA ALA A 213 15.82 -12.42 0.39
C ALA A 213 17.12 -12.82 1.05
N ARG A 214 17.91 -11.82 1.44
CA ARG A 214 19.15 -11.99 2.19
C ARG A 214 19.09 -11.13 3.44
N LEU A 215 19.53 -11.70 4.56
CA LEU A 215 19.67 -11.01 5.84
C LEU A 215 21.14 -11.07 6.26
N ASP A 216 21.75 -9.94 6.46
CA ASP A 216 23.12 -9.79 6.91
C ASP A 216 23.17 -9.15 8.30
N SER A 217 24.08 -9.63 9.14
CA SER A 217 24.42 -9.02 10.45
C SER A 217 23.23 -8.90 11.39
N PHE A 218 22.75 -10.02 11.89
CA PHE A 218 21.70 -10.05 12.91
C PHE A 218 22.27 -10.08 14.33
#